data_cd907e74d3984df5b24315889a2b353c
#
_entry.id   cd907e74d3984df5b24315889a2b353c
#
_cell.length_a   1.000
_cell.length_b   1.000
_cell.length_c   1.000
_cell.angle_alpha   90.00
_cell.angle_beta   90.00
_cell.angle_gamma   90.00
#
_symmetry.space_group_name_H-M   'P 1'
#
loop_
_entity.id
_entity.type
_entity.pdbx_description
1 polymer ?
#
loop_
_entity_poly.entity_id
_entity_poly.type
_entity_poly.pdbx_seq_one_letter_code
_entity_poly.pdbx_strand_id
1 'polypeptide(L)'
;KRPIFLMCYHKDRGDNMENKIRISTFDNGLIIKISGELDSYKTLAYKTKIRKEMERSQPLYLIFDFKNLQFLDSAGIGLVLGRYNEVKNYGGEVGLIGLSSYAEKIVRISGLSSVIGIYKSLAQFKKEVEVKNG
;
A
#
# COMPACT_ATOMS: atom_id res chain seq x y z
N LYS A 1 -19.57 -0.19 -2.48
CA LYS A 1 -18.41 0.47 -2.99
C LYS A 1 -17.78 -0.26 -4.12
N ARG A 2 -17.52 0.44 -5.15
CA ARG A 2 -16.98 -0.14 -6.33
C ARG A 2 -15.49 -0.34 -6.23
N PRO A 3 -14.99 -1.48 -6.63
CA PRO A 3 -13.54 -1.69 -6.63
C PRO A 3 -12.87 -0.73 -7.60
N ILE A 4 -11.95 0.03 -7.08
CA ILE A 4 -11.23 0.98 -7.89
C ILE A 4 -10.26 0.31 -8.82
N PHE A 5 -9.75 -0.86 -8.42
CA PHE A 5 -8.75 -1.53 -9.20
C PHE A 5 -9.27 -1.94 -10.58
N LEU A 6 -10.57 -2.07 -10.76
CA LEU A 6 -11.10 -2.41 -12.06
C LEU A 6 -10.78 -1.34 -13.09
N MET A 7 -10.86 -0.09 -12.66
CA MET A 7 -10.56 1.00 -13.56
C MET A 7 -9.10 1.00 -13.95
N CYS A 8 -8.24 0.78 -12.98
CA CYS A 8 -6.82 0.72 -13.26
C CYS A 8 -6.48 -0.45 -14.16
N TYR A 9 -7.12 -1.57 -13.90
CA TYR A 9 -6.85 -2.77 -14.65
C TYR A 9 -7.17 -2.61 -16.13
N HIS A 10 -8.30 -2.02 -16.41
CA HIS A 10 -8.72 -1.86 -17.79
C HIS A 10 -7.81 -0.95 -18.58
N LYS A 11 -7.22 0.00 -17.93
CA LYS A 11 -6.33 0.92 -18.60
C LYS A 11 -5.00 0.33 -18.91
N ASP A 12 -4.67 -0.76 -18.24
CA ASP A 12 -3.33 -1.29 -18.25
C ASP A 12 -3.14 -2.40 -19.24
N ARG A 13 -4.07 -2.57 -20.13
CA ARG A 13 -3.96 -3.61 -21.12
C ARG A 13 -2.66 -3.50 -21.87
N GLY A 14 -1.88 -4.53 -21.86
CA GLY A 14 -0.65 -4.57 -22.60
C GLY A 14 0.50 -3.80 -21.99
N ASP A 15 0.28 -3.19 -20.86
CA ASP A 15 1.33 -2.45 -20.20
C ASP A 15 1.72 -3.22 -18.94
N ASN A 16 2.84 -3.90 -19.00
CA ASN A 16 3.25 -4.75 -17.89
C ASN A 16 3.49 -4.00 -16.61
N MET A 17 4.00 -2.78 -16.72
CA MET A 17 4.29 -2.03 -15.52
C MET A 17 3.02 -1.71 -14.75
N GLU A 18 1.99 -1.33 -15.46
CA GLU A 18 0.76 -0.93 -14.78
C GLU A 18 -0.03 -2.11 -14.26
N ASN A 19 0.21 -3.30 -14.81
CA ASN A 19 -0.45 -4.50 -14.31
C ASN A 19 0.12 -4.92 -12.96
N LYS A 20 1.19 -4.29 -12.53
CA LYS A 20 1.81 -4.65 -11.27
C LYS A 20 1.23 -3.92 -10.08
N ILE A 21 0.32 -3.02 -10.30
CA ILE A 21 -0.32 -2.32 -9.20
C ILE A 21 -1.83 -2.38 -9.36
N ARG A 22 -2.51 -2.69 -8.26
CA ARG A 22 -3.97 -2.73 -8.22
C ARG A 22 -4.45 -2.03 -6.97
N ILE A 23 -5.46 -1.20 -7.13
CA ILE A 23 -6.00 -0.47 -6.01
C ILE A 23 -7.48 -0.81 -5.89
N SER A 24 -7.88 -1.26 -4.71
CA SER A 24 -9.28 -1.59 -4.45
C SER A 24 -9.68 -1.00 -3.11
N THR A 25 -10.98 -1.06 -2.82
CA THR A 25 -11.50 -0.49 -1.58
C THR A 25 -11.93 -1.57 -0.62
N PHE A 26 -11.92 -1.23 0.64
CA PHE A 26 -12.55 -2.03 1.68
C PHE A 26 -13.01 -1.05 2.76
N ASP A 27 -14.22 -1.23 3.26
CA ASP A 27 -14.74 -0.36 4.32
C ASP A 27 -14.37 1.10 4.05
N ASN A 28 -13.59 1.71 4.94
CA ASN A 28 -13.14 3.09 4.78
C ASN A 28 -11.71 3.18 4.32
N GLY A 29 -11.24 2.19 3.59
CA GLY A 29 -9.83 2.13 3.24
C GLY A 29 -9.56 1.74 1.82
N LEU A 30 -8.28 1.81 1.47
CA LEU A 30 -7.77 1.36 0.19
C LEU A 30 -6.77 0.25 0.41
N ILE A 31 -6.79 -0.73 -0.48
CA ILE A 31 -5.75 -1.76 -0.53
C ILE A 31 -4.96 -1.53 -1.80
N ILE A 32 -3.66 -1.36 -1.63
CA ILE A 32 -2.76 -1.14 -2.75
C ILE A 32 -1.88 -2.37 -2.88
N LYS A 33 -2.16 -3.15 -3.89
CA LYS A 33 -1.43 -4.40 -4.12
C LYS A 33 -0.39 -4.16 -5.20
N ILE A 34 0.87 -4.38 -4.85
CA ILE A 34 1.97 -4.18 -5.77
C ILE A 34 2.72 -5.49 -5.93
N SER A 35 2.90 -5.89 -7.17
CA SER A 35 3.60 -7.13 -7.51
C SER A 35 4.91 -6.81 -8.20
N GLY A 36 5.84 -7.76 -8.14
CA GLY A 36 7.09 -7.64 -8.86
C GLY A 36 8.06 -6.75 -8.13
N GLU A 37 8.55 -5.73 -8.80
CA GLU A 37 9.62 -4.90 -8.27
C GLU A 37 9.13 -3.50 -7.99
N LEU A 38 9.45 -3.01 -6.81
CA LEU A 38 9.11 -1.65 -6.45
C LEU A 38 10.40 -0.87 -6.31
N ASP A 39 10.86 -0.31 -7.42
CA ASP A 39 12.12 0.41 -7.49
C ASP A 39 11.87 1.86 -7.86
N SER A 40 12.95 2.62 -7.94
CA SER A 40 12.84 4.05 -8.18
C SER A 40 12.19 4.39 -9.52
N TYR A 41 12.32 3.50 -10.48
CA TYR A 41 11.73 3.74 -11.79
C TYR A 41 10.20 3.72 -11.74
N LYS A 42 9.65 2.84 -10.92
CA LYS A 42 8.20 2.66 -10.88
C LYS A 42 7.50 3.49 -9.82
N THR A 43 8.23 3.91 -8.79
CA THR A 43 7.59 4.55 -7.66
C THR A 43 6.90 5.85 -8.04
N LEU A 44 7.44 6.60 -9.00
CA LEU A 44 6.81 7.86 -9.38
C LEU A 44 5.44 7.63 -10.01
N ALA A 45 5.35 6.68 -10.92
CA ALA A 45 4.07 6.37 -11.56
C ALA A 45 3.08 5.83 -10.54
N TYR A 46 3.54 4.96 -9.65
CA TYR A 46 2.66 4.38 -8.64
C TYR A 46 2.21 5.44 -7.64
N LYS A 47 3.09 6.33 -7.27
CA LYS A 47 2.74 7.42 -6.37
C LYS A 47 1.59 8.25 -6.94
N THR A 48 1.67 8.56 -8.22
CA THR A 48 0.63 9.35 -8.86
C THR A 48 -0.71 8.63 -8.83
N LYS A 49 -0.70 7.34 -9.14
CA LYS A 49 -1.93 6.55 -9.11
C LYS A 49 -2.53 6.49 -7.71
N ILE A 50 -1.69 6.25 -6.73
CA ILE A 50 -2.15 6.10 -5.36
C ILE A 50 -2.73 7.40 -4.84
N ARG A 51 -2.03 8.51 -5.08
CA ARG A 51 -2.49 9.79 -4.58
C ARG A 51 -3.81 10.21 -5.22
N LYS A 52 -3.99 9.86 -6.48
CA LYS A 52 -5.23 10.17 -7.16
C LYS A 52 -6.41 9.47 -6.46
N GLU A 53 -6.23 8.22 -6.12
CA GLU A 53 -7.30 7.50 -5.44
C GLU A 53 -7.47 7.97 -4.00
N MET A 54 -6.40 8.36 -3.36
CA MET A 54 -6.50 8.90 -2.01
C MET A 54 -7.28 10.21 -2.00
N GLU A 55 -7.06 11.05 -2.98
CA GLU A 55 -7.79 12.31 -3.08
C GLU A 55 -9.26 12.07 -3.32
N ARG A 56 -9.57 11.07 -4.11
CA ARG A 56 -10.95 10.78 -4.43
C ARG A 56 -11.71 10.19 -3.26
N SER A 57 -11.12 9.26 -2.54
CA SER A 57 -11.82 8.50 -1.52
C SER A 57 -11.49 8.92 -0.10
N GLN A 58 -10.38 9.62 0.10
CA GLN A 58 -9.92 10.06 1.41
C GLN A 58 -10.00 8.94 2.44
N PRO A 59 -9.23 7.87 2.24
CA PRO A 59 -9.33 6.67 3.06
C PRO A 59 -8.79 6.91 4.46
N LEU A 60 -9.44 6.31 5.45
CA LEU A 60 -8.91 6.29 6.80
C LEU A 60 -7.83 5.23 6.95
N TYR A 61 -7.87 4.21 6.11
CA TYR A 61 -6.90 3.12 6.19
C TYR A 61 -6.27 2.91 4.84
N LEU A 62 -4.97 2.75 4.84
CA LEU A 62 -4.23 2.53 3.61
C LEU A 62 -3.38 1.27 3.82
N ILE A 63 -3.67 0.24 3.07
CA ILE A 63 -3.00 -1.04 3.23
C ILE A 63 -2.18 -1.34 2.00
N PHE A 64 -0.89 -1.57 2.20
CA PHE A 64 -0.03 -2.03 1.12
C PHE A 64 0.10 -3.54 1.21
N ASP A 65 -0.35 -4.21 0.17
CA ASP A 65 -0.27 -5.66 0.10
C ASP A 65 0.93 -6.03 -0.77
N PHE A 66 1.98 -6.49 -0.11
CA PHE A 66 3.23 -6.83 -0.78
C PHE A 66 3.43 -8.33 -0.94
N LYS A 67 2.34 -9.06 -0.92
CA LYS A 67 2.44 -10.52 -0.99
C LYS A 67 3.22 -11.00 -2.20
N ASN A 68 3.06 -10.34 -3.33
CA ASN A 68 3.73 -10.74 -4.56
C ASN A 68 4.87 -9.82 -4.94
N LEU A 69 5.36 -9.06 -3.99
CA LEU A 69 6.48 -8.17 -4.23
C LEU A 69 7.78 -8.95 -4.18
N GLN A 70 8.63 -8.77 -5.19
CA GLN A 70 9.88 -9.51 -5.31
C GLN A 70 11.09 -8.65 -5.02
N PHE A 71 10.95 -7.33 -5.12
CA PHE A 71 12.07 -6.44 -4.90
C PHE A 71 11.59 -5.14 -4.27
N LEU A 72 12.32 -4.67 -3.28
CA LEU A 72 11.98 -3.45 -2.57
C LEU A 72 13.26 -2.71 -2.24
N ASP A 73 13.36 -1.44 -2.63
CA ASP A 73 14.51 -0.63 -2.29
C ASP A 73 14.06 0.63 -1.54
N SER A 74 15.00 1.56 -1.35
CA SER A 74 14.71 2.75 -0.57
C SER A 74 13.65 3.63 -1.22
N ALA A 75 13.54 3.59 -2.54
CA ALA A 75 12.50 4.36 -3.21
C ALA A 75 11.12 3.81 -2.87
N GLY A 76 11.00 2.49 -2.80
CA GLY A 76 9.75 1.86 -2.40
C GLY A 76 9.40 2.16 -0.96
N ILE A 77 10.41 2.13 -0.09
CA ILE A 77 10.19 2.53 1.31
C ILE A 77 9.69 3.96 1.36
N GLY A 78 10.30 4.84 0.56
CA GLY A 78 9.87 6.23 0.52
C GLY A 78 8.45 6.41 0.03
N LEU A 79 8.05 5.58 -0.92
CA LEU A 79 6.67 5.63 -1.40
C LEU A 79 5.69 5.38 -0.27
N VAL A 80 5.96 4.34 0.52
CA VAL A 80 5.08 3.99 1.63
C VAL A 80 5.11 5.07 2.70
N LEU A 81 6.29 5.54 3.05
CA LEU A 81 6.42 6.54 4.11
C LEU A 81 5.74 7.85 3.73
N GLY A 82 5.86 8.25 2.48
CA GLY A 82 5.19 9.47 2.03
C GLY A 82 3.69 9.36 2.12
N ARG A 83 3.16 8.21 1.75
CA ARG A 83 1.70 8.00 1.86
C ARG A 83 1.28 7.96 3.32
N TYR A 84 2.13 7.38 4.17
CA TYR A 84 1.86 7.38 5.59
C TYR A 84 1.72 8.80 6.13
N ASN A 85 2.64 9.67 5.75
CA ASN A 85 2.59 11.04 6.22
C ASN A 85 1.31 11.74 5.76
N GLU A 86 0.87 11.47 4.55
CA GLU A 86 -0.35 12.08 4.03
C GLU A 86 -1.58 11.60 4.78
N VAL A 87 -1.64 10.30 5.05
CA VAL A 87 -2.80 9.74 5.74
C VAL A 87 -2.86 10.21 7.18
N LYS A 88 -1.71 10.35 7.82
CA LYS A 88 -1.68 10.81 9.21
C LYS A 88 -2.20 12.22 9.37
N ASN A 89 -2.11 13.03 8.33
CA ASN A 89 -2.59 14.40 8.42
C ASN A 89 -4.08 14.48 8.72
N TYR A 90 -4.84 13.47 8.37
CA TYR A 90 -6.26 13.48 8.71
C TYR A 90 -6.65 12.29 9.58
N GLY A 91 -5.68 11.78 10.33
CA GLY A 91 -5.98 10.79 11.36
C GLY A 91 -6.07 9.37 10.89
N GLY A 92 -5.60 9.09 9.69
CA GLY A 92 -5.67 7.74 9.16
C GLY A 92 -4.52 6.86 9.62
N GLU A 93 -4.56 5.62 9.19
CA GLU A 93 -3.57 4.61 9.53
C GLU A 93 -3.09 3.87 8.29
N VAL A 94 -1.85 3.40 8.35
CA VAL A 94 -1.27 2.63 7.26
C VAL A 94 -0.77 1.31 7.79
N GLY A 95 -0.96 0.26 7.02
CA GLY A 95 -0.45 -1.05 7.38
C GLY A 95 0.17 -1.74 6.19
N LEU A 96 1.07 -2.68 6.48
CA LEU A 96 1.69 -3.52 5.48
C LEU A 96 1.26 -4.95 5.72
N ILE A 97 0.83 -5.64 4.66
CA ILE A 97 0.47 -7.03 4.81
C ILE A 97 1.20 -7.87 3.77
N GLY A 98 1.37 -9.14 4.10
CA GLY A 98 1.89 -10.11 3.17
C GLY A 98 3.37 -10.01 2.88
N LEU A 99 4.15 -9.41 3.75
CA LEU A 99 5.58 -9.27 3.52
C LEU A 99 6.28 -10.62 3.51
N SER A 100 7.13 -10.83 2.52
CA SER A 100 8.05 -11.96 2.55
C SER A 100 9.13 -11.71 3.60
N SER A 101 9.89 -12.75 3.92
CA SER A 101 11.01 -12.56 4.85
C SER A 101 11.97 -11.50 4.34
N TYR A 102 12.21 -11.51 3.04
CA TYR A 102 13.09 -10.52 2.42
C TYR A 102 12.55 -9.10 2.60
N ALA A 103 11.29 -8.90 2.26
CA ALA A 103 10.71 -7.57 2.32
C ALA A 103 10.60 -7.09 3.76
N GLU A 104 10.26 -8.00 4.68
CA GLU A 104 10.16 -7.62 6.08
C GLU A 104 11.50 -7.16 6.62
N LYS A 105 12.58 -7.84 6.23
CA LYS A 105 13.90 -7.45 6.67
C LYS A 105 14.24 -6.04 6.20
N ILE A 106 13.95 -5.75 4.93
CA ILE A 106 14.20 -4.42 4.37
C ILE A 106 13.40 -3.36 5.14
N VAL A 107 12.14 -3.65 5.39
CA VAL A 107 11.27 -2.72 6.09
C VAL A 107 11.79 -2.44 7.50
N ARG A 108 12.24 -3.48 8.20
CA ARG A 108 12.75 -3.30 9.56
C ARG A 108 14.07 -2.55 9.58
N ILE A 109 14.96 -2.87 8.66
CA ILE A 109 16.25 -2.20 8.61
C ILE A 109 16.07 -0.72 8.28
N SER A 110 15.09 -0.39 7.45
CA SER A 110 14.86 1.00 7.07
C SER A 110 14.25 1.83 8.19
N GLY A 111 13.73 1.18 9.23
CA GLY A 111 13.07 1.89 10.30
C GLY A 111 11.59 2.12 10.06
N LEU A 112 11.08 1.72 8.91
CA LEU A 112 9.67 1.94 8.60
C LEU A 112 8.75 1.24 9.58
N SER A 113 9.18 0.08 10.10
CA SER A 113 8.35 -0.68 11.02
C SER A 113 8.16 0.00 12.36
N SER A 114 8.91 1.05 12.64
CA SER A 114 8.70 1.78 13.88
C SER A 114 7.50 2.72 13.81
N VAL A 115 7.00 3.00 12.62
CA VAL A 115 5.85 3.90 12.47
C VAL A 115 4.67 3.24 11.77
N ILE A 116 4.90 2.16 11.03
CA ILE A 116 3.84 1.48 10.29
C ILE A 116 3.78 0.03 10.72
N GLY A 117 2.58 -0.45 11.03
CA GLY A 117 2.43 -1.83 11.48
C GLY A 117 2.55 -2.84 10.37
N ILE A 118 3.06 -4.00 10.72
CA ILE A 118 3.19 -5.13 9.81
C ILE A 118 2.21 -6.20 10.26
N TYR A 119 1.39 -6.69 9.34
CA TYR A 119 0.36 -7.68 9.66
C TYR A 119 0.43 -8.82 8.67
N LYS A 120 -0.06 -9.97 9.08
CA LYS A 120 -0.07 -11.12 8.20
C LYS A 120 -1.15 -11.03 7.13
N SER A 121 -2.24 -10.35 7.44
CA SER A 121 -3.37 -10.31 6.52
C SER A 121 -4.22 -9.09 6.81
N LEU A 122 -5.12 -8.80 5.89
CA LEU A 122 -6.08 -7.73 6.09
C LEU A 122 -6.95 -8.00 7.31
N ALA A 123 -7.31 -9.27 7.52
CA ALA A 123 -8.14 -9.63 8.67
C ALA A 123 -7.43 -9.29 9.98
N GLN A 124 -6.14 -9.57 10.06
CA GLN A 124 -5.39 -9.24 11.26
C GLN A 124 -5.33 -7.74 11.45
N PHE A 125 -5.09 -6.99 10.37
CA PHE A 125 -5.05 -5.54 10.47
C PHE A 125 -6.37 -5.01 11.02
N LYS A 126 -7.48 -5.46 10.48
CA LYS A 126 -8.78 -4.98 10.92
C LYS A 126 -9.02 -5.27 12.39
N LYS A 127 -8.66 -6.46 12.80
CA LYS A 127 -8.86 -6.85 14.18
C LYS A 127 -8.07 -5.99 15.14
N GLU A 128 -6.82 -5.74 14.81
CA GLU A 128 -5.96 -4.97 15.71
C GLU A 128 -6.34 -3.50 15.75
N VAL A 129 -6.76 -2.96 14.62
CA VAL A 129 -7.19 -1.58 14.57
C VAL A 129 -8.49 -1.40 15.35
N GLU A 130 -9.40 -2.35 15.26
CA GLU A 130 -10.63 -2.30 16.03
C GLU A 130 -10.37 -2.32 17.53
N VAL A 131 -9.46 -3.19 17.94
CA VAL A 131 -9.13 -3.28 19.35
C VAL A 131 -8.56 -1.96 19.85
N LYS A 132 -7.69 -1.35 19.04
CA LYS A 132 -7.09 -0.09 19.40
C LYS A 132 -8.11 1.02 19.50
N ASN A 133 -9.05 1.06 18.59
CA ASN A 133 -10.04 2.14 18.52
C ASN A 133 -11.28 1.86 19.32
N GLY A 134 -11.42 0.63 19.73
CA GLY A 134 -12.57 0.26 20.52
C GLY A 134 -12.30 0.47 21.99
#